data_0aa56cccbbc99afdea1107afb8625bbd
#
_entry.id   0aa56cccbbc99afdea1107afb8625bbd
#
_cell.length_a   1.000
_cell.length_b   1.000
_cell.length_c   1.000
_cell.angle_alpha   90.00
_cell.angle_beta   90.00
_cell.angle_gamma   90.00
#
_symmetry.space_group_name_H-M   'P 1'
#
loop_
_entity.id
_entity.type
_entity.pdbx_description
1 polymer ?
#
loop_
_entity_poly.entity_id
_entity_poly.type
_entity_poly.pdbx_seq_one_letter_code
_entity_poly.pdbx_strand_id
1 'polypeptide(L)'
;MPTECSAEHFDFGTVEGRAVEAAFDGGLVSSDSGALLLGATDRAIGLIDRFAACFHDERREDLIEHEVATLVGQRVFGIALGYEDLNDHDELRHDPLMAVLAGKLAARREDCAPVAGKSTLNRLELSKLEPTRYHKISHNPVAIKNLLVDLFVEAHARPPKQIILDLDATDDPLHGEQEGRFFHGYYDCYCYLPLYVFCGRHLLVAKLRRADMDAAAGAVEEVARVIARIRARWPRTRILLRADSGFAREDLMAWCEGNGVDFLFGLARNERLVAEIVTELDLVAAKSRRSGRPERRFKTFMWTTRRTWSRRRRVVAKAEWTKGEANPRFVVTSLRRDECKAKYLYEKVYCARGEMENRIKECQLDLYADRTSAATMRANQLRLWFYYGLCAALRPAPHRAARYRLRQRHLRHHPSQAAQDRSARARQRPPHQDRHGIGLSGRARLGTRRNPARNRRYRPRLPGMTRAAPARSLRGTTHRPTETQQIADIDSALRRHEHPRRRTSSRQNRLTPRPIHQ
;
A
#
# COMPACT_ATOMS: atom_id res chain seq x y z
N MET A 1 37.27 -39.39 -18.24
CA MET A 1 37.38 -39.81 -16.83
C MET A 1 36.10 -39.38 -16.12
N PRO A 2 35.30 -40.29 -15.59
CA PRO A 2 34.14 -39.89 -14.79
C PRO A 2 34.67 -39.28 -13.49
N THR A 3 34.27 -38.06 -13.20
CA THR A 3 34.56 -37.39 -11.92
C THR A 3 33.78 -38.09 -10.82
N GLU A 4 34.50 -38.59 -9.82
CA GLU A 4 34.03 -39.31 -8.62
C GLU A 4 33.24 -38.42 -7.66
N CYS A 5 32.14 -37.83 -8.07
CA CYS A 5 31.20 -37.14 -7.19
C CYS A 5 29.76 -37.63 -7.44
N SER A 6 29.58 -38.93 -7.38
CA SER A 6 28.28 -39.59 -7.46
C SER A 6 28.00 -40.46 -6.21
N ALA A 7 28.44 -40.03 -5.04
CA ALA A 7 27.92 -40.63 -3.82
C ALA A 7 26.44 -40.19 -3.70
N GLU A 8 25.53 -41.11 -3.86
CA GLU A 8 24.09 -40.89 -3.67
C GLU A 8 23.78 -40.58 -2.19
N HIS A 9 24.69 -40.98 -1.26
CA HIS A 9 24.58 -40.79 0.17
C HIS A 9 25.89 -40.28 0.73
N PHE A 10 25.80 -39.37 1.70
CA PHE A 10 26.93 -38.83 2.47
C PHE A 10 26.75 -39.26 3.92
N ASP A 11 27.75 -39.93 4.48
CA ASP A 11 27.83 -40.29 5.91
C ASP A 11 28.59 -39.18 6.67
N PHE A 12 27.95 -38.60 7.68
CA PHE A 12 28.52 -37.58 8.55
C PHE A 12 28.90 -38.12 9.95
N GLY A 13 28.93 -39.44 10.09
CA GLY A 13 29.26 -40.09 11.34
C GLY A 13 28.04 -40.20 12.28
N THR A 14 28.30 -40.37 13.57
CA THR A 14 27.24 -40.56 14.55
C THR A 14 27.12 -39.39 15.52
N VAL A 15 25.89 -39.00 15.84
CA VAL A 15 25.58 -38.02 16.89
C VAL A 15 24.70 -38.71 17.92
N GLU A 16 25.14 -38.76 19.18
CA GLU A 16 24.45 -39.47 20.27
C GLU A 16 24.13 -40.94 19.92
N GLY A 17 25.05 -41.63 19.20
CA GLY A 17 24.90 -43.03 18.79
C GLY A 17 23.96 -43.24 17.59
N ARG A 18 23.49 -42.19 16.93
CA ARG A 18 22.64 -42.27 15.72
C ARG A 18 23.45 -41.92 14.49
N ALA A 19 23.37 -42.75 13.46
CA ALA A 19 23.97 -42.46 12.16
C ALA A 19 23.33 -41.18 11.55
N VAL A 20 24.16 -40.31 10.96
CA VAL A 20 23.73 -39.12 10.24
C VAL A 20 24.11 -39.30 8.79
N GLU A 21 23.10 -39.51 7.95
CA GLU A 21 23.23 -39.62 6.49
C GLU A 21 22.54 -38.49 5.81
N ALA A 22 23.09 -38.00 4.69
CA ALA A 22 22.43 -37.05 3.80
C ALA A 22 22.46 -37.60 2.37
N ALA A 23 21.40 -37.34 1.64
CA ALA A 23 21.28 -37.70 0.24
C ALA A 23 20.58 -36.57 -0.53
N PHE A 24 20.79 -36.49 -1.85
CA PHE A 24 20.10 -35.55 -2.74
C PHE A 24 18.84 -36.19 -3.37
N ASP A 25 18.01 -36.82 -2.55
CA ASP A 25 16.79 -37.52 -2.94
C ASP A 25 15.49 -36.77 -2.59
N GLY A 26 15.61 -35.59 -2.00
CA GLY A 26 14.48 -34.81 -1.48
C GLY A 26 13.57 -34.15 -2.54
N GLY A 27 13.88 -34.29 -3.84
CA GLY A 27 13.13 -33.68 -4.92
C GLY A 27 13.31 -32.15 -4.97
N LEU A 28 12.33 -31.44 -5.54
CA LEU A 28 12.34 -29.97 -5.62
C LEU A 28 11.94 -29.35 -4.28
N VAL A 29 12.78 -28.46 -3.75
CA VAL A 29 12.58 -27.78 -2.48
C VAL A 29 12.41 -26.28 -2.73
N SER A 30 11.40 -25.65 -2.12
CA SER A 30 11.21 -24.21 -2.12
C SER A 30 11.32 -23.65 -0.69
N SER A 31 12.05 -22.55 -0.52
CA SER A 31 12.15 -21.81 0.76
C SER A 31 10.91 -20.95 1.03
N ASP A 32 10.09 -20.69 0.01
CA ASP A 32 9.04 -19.68 0.00
C ASP A 32 7.65 -20.21 0.37
N SER A 33 7.57 -21.35 1.05
CA SER A 33 6.31 -22.04 1.40
C SER A 33 5.29 -21.16 2.14
N GLY A 34 5.74 -20.09 2.81
CA GLY A 34 4.87 -19.07 3.41
C GLY A 34 3.95 -18.38 2.42
N ALA A 35 4.32 -18.32 1.13
CA ALA A 35 3.50 -17.73 0.07
C ALA A 35 2.19 -18.48 -0.19
N LEU A 36 2.02 -19.72 0.27
CA LEU A 36 0.74 -20.43 0.22
C LEU A 36 -0.37 -19.67 0.95
N LEU A 37 -0.02 -18.85 1.97
CA LEU A 37 -0.97 -17.96 2.65
C LEU A 37 -1.43 -16.82 1.74
N LEU A 38 -0.55 -16.31 0.90
CA LEU A 38 -0.89 -15.30 -0.11
C LEU A 38 -1.85 -15.89 -1.15
N GLY A 39 -1.56 -17.08 -1.66
CA GLY A 39 -2.45 -17.81 -2.56
C GLY A 39 -3.81 -18.11 -1.94
N ALA A 40 -3.87 -18.42 -0.64
CA ALA A 40 -5.13 -18.61 0.07
C ALA A 40 -5.91 -17.29 0.21
N THR A 41 -5.22 -16.16 0.41
CA THR A 41 -5.84 -14.83 0.45
C THR A 41 -6.36 -14.46 -0.92
N ASP A 42 -5.58 -14.66 -1.97
CA ASP A 42 -6.00 -14.42 -3.35
C ASP A 42 -7.27 -15.19 -3.69
N ARG A 43 -7.32 -16.50 -3.43
CA ARG A 43 -8.53 -17.32 -3.64
C ARG A 43 -9.77 -16.80 -2.89
N ALA A 44 -9.58 -16.12 -1.77
CA ALA A 44 -10.69 -15.55 -1.00
C ALA A 44 -11.25 -14.26 -1.59
N ILE A 45 -10.42 -13.47 -2.29
CA ILE A 45 -10.80 -12.15 -2.84
C ILE A 45 -10.81 -12.11 -4.37
N GLY A 46 -10.25 -13.12 -5.03
CA GLY A 46 -10.16 -13.21 -6.49
C GLY A 46 -9.32 -12.10 -7.10
N LEU A 47 -8.21 -11.69 -6.43
CA LEU A 47 -7.43 -10.54 -6.87
C LEU A 47 -6.78 -10.77 -8.24
N ILE A 48 -6.10 -11.91 -8.40
CA ILE A 48 -5.33 -12.22 -9.61
C ILE A 48 -6.26 -12.28 -10.82
N ASP A 49 -7.38 -12.99 -10.73
CA ASP A 49 -8.35 -13.09 -11.84
C ASP A 49 -8.97 -11.74 -12.17
N ARG A 50 -9.34 -10.94 -11.16
CA ARG A 50 -9.91 -9.60 -11.35
C ARG A 50 -8.89 -8.62 -11.92
N PHE A 51 -7.64 -8.72 -11.53
CA PHE A 51 -6.58 -7.89 -12.09
C PHE A 51 -6.25 -8.32 -13.52
N ALA A 52 -6.18 -9.62 -13.79
CA ALA A 52 -6.01 -10.18 -15.14
C ALA A 52 -7.15 -9.78 -16.09
N ALA A 53 -8.40 -9.71 -15.59
CA ALA A 53 -9.53 -9.23 -16.37
C ALA A 53 -9.44 -7.74 -16.79
N CYS A 54 -8.47 -6.98 -16.22
CA CYS A 54 -8.15 -5.63 -16.66
C CYS A 54 -7.22 -5.59 -17.89
N PHE A 55 -6.86 -6.74 -18.43
CA PHE A 55 -5.99 -6.85 -19.61
C PHE A 55 -6.79 -7.33 -20.82
N HIS A 56 -6.34 -6.92 -21.98
CA HIS A 56 -6.78 -7.40 -23.26
C HIS A 56 -5.66 -8.20 -23.90
N ASP A 57 -5.96 -9.43 -24.35
CA ASP A 57 -4.99 -10.37 -24.91
C ASP A 57 -5.34 -10.67 -26.37
N GLU A 58 -4.51 -10.22 -27.31
CA GLU A 58 -4.64 -10.48 -28.74
C GLU A 58 -3.73 -11.62 -29.23
N ARG A 59 -3.20 -12.42 -28.32
CA ARG A 59 -2.44 -13.61 -28.74
C ARG A 59 -3.39 -14.65 -29.29
N ARG A 60 -2.89 -15.47 -30.20
CA ARG A 60 -3.62 -16.63 -30.71
C ARG A 60 -3.76 -17.67 -29.60
N GLU A 61 -4.97 -18.10 -29.29
CA GLU A 61 -5.28 -19.05 -28.21
C GLU A 61 -4.48 -20.35 -28.30
N ASP A 62 -4.34 -20.91 -29.55
CA ASP A 62 -3.59 -22.13 -29.80
C ASP A 62 -2.09 -22.04 -29.50
N LEU A 63 -1.55 -20.79 -29.43
CA LEU A 63 -0.14 -20.54 -29.16
C LEU A 63 0.11 -20.02 -27.74
N ILE A 64 -0.92 -19.81 -26.91
CA ILE A 64 -0.77 -19.34 -25.53
C ILE A 64 -0.25 -20.47 -24.65
N GLU A 65 0.99 -20.36 -24.18
CA GLU A 65 1.55 -21.23 -23.15
C GLU A 65 1.14 -20.78 -21.75
N HIS A 66 1.20 -19.47 -21.46
CA HIS A 66 0.86 -18.89 -20.18
C HIS A 66 -0.24 -17.85 -20.35
N GLU A 67 -1.36 -18.06 -19.70
CA GLU A 67 -2.50 -17.13 -19.69
C GLU A 67 -2.18 -15.85 -18.92
N VAL A 68 -2.92 -14.76 -19.15
CA VAL A 68 -2.70 -13.48 -18.47
C VAL A 68 -2.81 -13.63 -16.95
N ALA A 69 -3.75 -14.43 -16.46
CA ALA A 69 -3.90 -14.68 -15.02
C ALA A 69 -2.65 -15.35 -14.42
N THR A 70 -2.06 -16.33 -15.13
CA THR A 70 -0.78 -16.95 -14.73
C THR A 70 0.35 -15.92 -14.67
N LEU A 71 0.47 -15.06 -15.71
CA LEU A 71 1.52 -14.02 -15.76
C LEU A 71 1.37 -12.98 -14.66
N VAL A 72 0.15 -12.50 -14.43
CA VAL A 72 -0.18 -11.54 -13.37
C VAL A 72 0.08 -12.17 -12.00
N GLY A 73 -0.39 -13.39 -11.76
CA GLY A 73 -0.18 -14.13 -10.52
C GLY A 73 1.30 -14.32 -10.21
N GLN A 74 2.05 -14.81 -11.19
CA GLN A 74 3.49 -15.00 -11.08
C GLN A 74 4.22 -13.70 -10.72
N ARG A 75 3.83 -12.58 -11.34
CA ARG A 75 4.46 -11.29 -11.08
C ARG A 75 4.11 -10.75 -9.70
N VAL A 76 2.83 -10.82 -9.31
CA VAL A 76 2.35 -10.36 -8.00
C VAL A 76 2.96 -11.18 -6.86
N PHE A 77 2.97 -12.50 -6.97
CA PHE A 77 3.56 -13.36 -5.95
C PHE A 77 5.09 -13.23 -5.90
N GLY A 78 5.75 -13.08 -7.06
CA GLY A 78 7.19 -12.83 -7.12
C GLY A 78 7.58 -11.57 -6.33
N ILE A 79 6.91 -10.45 -6.57
CA ILE A 79 7.13 -9.20 -5.83
C ILE A 79 6.89 -9.39 -4.33
N ALA A 80 5.82 -10.09 -3.95
CA ALA A 80 5.50 -10.34 -2.54
C ALA A 80 6.56 -11.18 -1.82
N LEU A 81 7.29 -12.00 -2.54
CA LEU A 81 8.39 -12.82 -2.04
C LEU A 81 9.74 -12.12 -2.10
N GLY A 82 9.81 -10.90 -2.63
CA GLY A 82 11.04 -10.12 -2.74
C GLY A 82 11.77 -10.25 -4.09
N TYR A 83 11.15 -10.92 -5.07
CA TYR A 83 11.68 -11.06 -6.43
C TYR A 83 11.10 -9.97 -7.33
N GLU A 84 11.58 -8.75 -7.17
CA GLU A 84 11.13 -7.60 -7.96
C GLU A 84 11.74 -7.55 -9.37
N ASP A 85 12.90 -8.18 -9.57
CA ASP A 85 13.55 -8.23 -10.87
C ASP A 85 12.92 -9.33 -11.75
N LEU A 86 12.69 -8.99 -13.02
CA LEU A 86 12.21 -9.98 -13.99
C LEU A 86 13.23 -11.09 -14.27
N ASN A 87 14.53 -10.84 -14.07
CA ASN A 87 15.56 -11.84 -14.28
C ASN A 87 15.41 -13.04 -13.36
N ASP A 88 14.91 -12.83 -12.13
CA ASP A 88 14.69 -13.91 -11.17
C ASP A 88 13.69 -14.96 -11.69
N HIS A 89 12.80 -14.55 -12.58
CA HIS A 89 11.80 -15.44 -13.16
C HIS A 89 12.35 -16.48 -14.15
N ASP A 90 13.60 -16.37 -14.58
CA ASP A 90 14.25 -17.44 -15.34
C ASP A 90 14.55 -18.67 -14.45
N GLU A 91 14.72 -18.46 -13.13
CA GLU A 91 14.84 -19.54 -12.15
C GLU A 91 13.46 -19.88 -11.54
N LEU A 92 12.69 -18.88 -11.14
CA LEU A 92 11.36 -19.05 -10.52
C LEU A 92 10.36 -19.80 -11.40
N ARG A 93 10.53 -19.80 -12.73
CA ARG A 93 9.66 -20.58 -13.63
C ARG A 93 9.74 -22.09 -13.41
N HIS A 94 10.78 -22.56 -12.72
CA HIS A 94 10.99 -23.96 -12.36
C HIS A 94 10.62 -24.25 -10.88
N ASP A 95 10.29 -23.23 -10.09
CA ASP A 95 9.90 -23.40 -8.71
C ASP A 95 8.48 -24.00 -8.61
N PRO A 96 8.31 -25.16 -7.96
CA PRO A 96 7.01 -25.83 -7.85
C PRO A 96 6.00 -25.00 -7.04
N LEU A 97 6.45 -24.18 -6.10
CA LEU A 97 5.59 -23.31 -5.32
C LEU A 97 5.02 -22.19 -6.20
N MET A 98 5.85 -21.57 -7.03
CA MET A 98 5.38 -20.56 -7.98
C MET A 98 4.35 -21.13 -8.95
N ALA A 99 4.55 -22.38 -9.41
CA ALA A 99 3.59 -23.10 -10.25
C ALA A 99 2.25 -23.31 -9.52
N VAL A 100 2.28 -23.69 -8.23
CA VAL A 100 1.08 -23.84 -7.38
C VAL A 100 0.37 -22.50 -7.19
N LEU A 101 1.11 -21.43 -6.93
CA LEU A 101 0.55 -20.08 -6.71
C LEU A 101 -0.08 -19.52 -7.99
N ALA A 102 0.57 -19.70 -9.11
CA ALA A 102 0.08 -19.27 -10.43
C ALA A 102 -1.02 -20.19 -11.01
N GLY A 103 -1.36 -21.27 -10.31
CA GLY A 103 -2.41 -22.20 -10.74
C GLY A 103 -2.07 -23.06 -11.94
N LYS A 104 -0.77 -23.22 -12.27
CA LYS A 104 -0.32 -23.98 -13.43
C LYS A 104 0.86 -24.88 -13.08
N LEU A 105 0.61 -26.18 -12.91
CA LEU A 105 1.60 -27.18 -12.45
C LEU A 105 2.46 -27.76 -13.59
N ALA A 106 1.97 -27.75 -14.81
CA ALA A 106 2.66 -28.33 -15.95
C ALA A 106 2.62 -27.39 -17.16
N ALA A 107 3.67 -27.40 -17.95
CA ALA A 107 3.68 -26.76 -19.25
C ALA A 107 2.82 -27.54 -20.26
N ARG A 108 2.27 -26.83 -21.24
CA ARG A 108 1.57 -27.45 -22.38
C ARG A 108 2.56 -28.08 -23.37
N ARG A 109 3.75 -27.50 -23.47
CA ARG A 109 4.83 -27.93 -24.37
C ARG A 109 5.95 -28.57 -23.55
N GLU A 110 6.57 -29.61 -24.13
CA GLU A 110 7.64 -30.36 -23.45
C GLU A 110 8.89 -29.52 -23.17
N ASP A 111 9.16 -28.52 -24.03
CA ASP A 111 10.31 -27.61 -23.90
C ASP A 111 10.08 -26.40 -23.03
N CYS A 112 8.89 -26.26 -22.42
CA CYS A 112 8.50 -25.15 -21.60
C CYS A 112 8.50 -25.48 -20.12
N ALA A 113 8.68 -24.45 -19.28
CA ALA A 113 8.46 -24.53 -17.83
C ALA A 113 6.98 -24.29 -17.49
N PRO A 114 6.50 -24.74 -16.31
CA PRO A 114 5.11 -24.52 -15.87
C PRO A 114 4.69 -23.06 -15.91
N VAL A 115 5.56 -22.12 -15.49
CA VAL A 115 5.30 -20.69 -15.50
C VAL A 115 6.32 -19.93 -16.35
N ALA A 116 6.09 -18.64 -16.57
CA ALA A 116 6.79 -17.86 -17.58
C ALA A 116 8.20 -17.44 -17.14
N GLY A 117 9.14 -17.40 -18.08
CA GLY A 117 10.44 -16.75 -17.90
C GLY A 117 10.35 -15.22 -18.13
N LYS A 118 11.46 -14.53 -17.84
CA LYS A 118 11.58 -13.06 -17.91
C LYS A 118 11.10 -12.44 -19.22
N SER A 119 11.39 -13.07 -20.36
CA SER A 119 11.03 -12.52 -21.67
C SER A 119 9.52 -12.40 -21.87
N THR A 120 8.74 -13.35 -21.34
CA THR A 120 7.28 -13.34 -21.45
C THR A 120 6.68 -12.31 -20.47
N LEU A 121 7.19 -12.24 -19.25
CA LEU A 121 6.77 -11.24 -18.27
C LEU A 121 7.15 -9.82 -18.69
N ASN A 122 8.31 -9.65 -19.33
CA ASN A 122 8.71 -8.36 -19.88
C ASN A 122 7.73 -7.87 -20.97
N ARG A 123 7.22 -8.76 -21.82
CA ARG A 123 6.18 -8.41 -22.81
C ARG A 123 4.86 -8.00 -22.16
N LEU A 124 4.50 -8.57 -21.01
CA LEU A 124 3.36 -8.12 -20.21
C LEU A 124 3.57 -6.71 -19.67
N GLU A 125 4.71 -6.44 -19.04
CA GLU A 125 5.00 -5.15 -18.42
C GLU A 125 5.21 -4.02 -19.44
N LEU A 126 5.88 -4.30 -20.54
CA LEU A 126 6.09 -3.32 -21.62
C LEU A 126 4.88 -3.20 -22.57
N SER A 127 3.70 -3.65 -22.12
CA SER A 127 2.47 -3.58 -22.90
C SER A 127 2.23 -2.17 -23.44
N LYS A 128 1.90 -2.08 -24.73
CA LYS A 128 1.60 -0.81 -25.40
C LYS A 128 0.10 -0.51 -25.37
N LEU A 129 -0.27 0.73 -25.67
CA LEU A 129 -1.68 1.11 -25.78
C LEU A 129 -2.33 0.35 -26.95
N GLU A 130 -1.62 0.33 -28.07
CA GLU A 130 -2.00 -0.45 -29.26
C GLU A 130 -1.12 -1.69 -29.37
N PRO A 131 -1.70 -2.87 -29.56
CA PRO A 131 -0.95 -4.10 -29.74
C PRO A 131 0.03 -4.03 -30.93
N THR A 132 1.15 -4.71 -30.77
CA THR A 132 2.16 -4.84 -31.82
C THR A 132 2.48 -6.30 -32.07
N ARG A 133 3.27 -6.60 -33.10
CA ARG A 133 3.72 -7.98 -33.37
C ARG A 133 4.28 -8.69 -32.12
N TYR A 134 4.96 -7.96 -31.25
CA TYR A 134 5.64 -8.53 -30.07
C TYR A 134 4.89 -8.28 -28.74
N HIS A 135 4.08 -7.22 -28.66
CA HIS A 135 3.33 -6.84 -27.48
C HIS A 135 1.84 -6.92 -27.78
N LYS A 136 1.27 -8.10 -27.58
CA LYS A 136 -0.15 -8.40 -27.89
C LYS A 136 -1.05 -8.35 -26.66
N ILE A 137 -0.47 -8.18 -25.47
CA ILE A 137 -1.20 -7.99 -24.23
C ILE A 137 -1.19 -6.50 -23.90
N SER A 138 -2.34 -5.92 -23.64
CA SER A 138 -2.46 -4.53 -23.23
C SER A 138 -3.32 -4.43 -21.95
N HIS A 139 -3.00 -3.48 -21.07
CA HIS A 139 -3.79 -3.25 -19.87
C HIS A 139 -4.70 -2.04 -20.02
N ASN A 140 -5.87 -2.11 -19.35
CA ASN A 140 -6.83 -1.01 -19.24
C ASN A 140 -6.61 -0.24 -17.92
N PRO A 141 -6.02 0.97 -17.95
CA PRO A 141 -5.75 1.76 -16.76
C PRO A 141 -7.00 2.11 -15.95
N VAL A 142 -8.13 2.35 -16.62
CA VAL A 142 -9.39 2.70 -15.95
C VAL A 142 -9.94 1.52 -15.17
N ALA A 143 -9.90 0.32 -15.75
CA ALA A 143 -10.32 -0.90 -15.09
C ALA A 143 -9.48 -1.18 -13.83
N ILE A 144 -8.15 -1.06 -13.90
CA ILE A 144 -7.25 -1.26 -12.76
C ILE A 144 -7.54 -0.24 -11.64
N LYS A 145 -7.66 1.04 -11.98
CA LYS A 145 -7.97 2.10 -11.02
C LYS A 145 -9.32 1.86 -10.32
N ASN A 146 -10.31 1.36 -11.04
CA ASN A 146 -11.63 1.05 -10.50
C ASN A 146 -11.58 -0.17 -9.59
N LEU A 147 -10.82 -1.20 -9.97
CA LEU A 147 -10.64 -2.41 -9.16
C LEU A 147 -10.11 -2.09 -7.76
N LEU A 148 -9.15 -1.17 -7.62
CA LEU A 148 -8.62 -0.76 -6.31
C LEU A 148 -9.71 -0.20 -5.39
N VAL A 149 -10.62 0.61 -5.92
CA VAL A 149 -11.75 1.17 -5.16
C VAL A 149 -12.78 0.09 -4.84
N ASP A 150 -13.05 -0.84 -5.76
CA ASP A 150 -13.98 -1.95 -5.53
C ASP A 150 -13.50 -2.87 -4.42
N LEU A 151 -12.22 -3.22 -4.43
CA LEU A 151 -11.60 -4.02 -3.37
C LEU A 151 -11.75 -3.35 -2.00
N PHE A 152 -11.56 -2.04 -1.93
CA PHE A 152 -11.79 -1.27 -0.71
C PHE A 152 -13.24 -1.34 -0.25
N VAL A 153 -14.19 -1.07 -1.13
CA VAL A 153 -15.62 -1.09 -0.79
C VAL A 153 -16.06 -2.48 -0.32
N GLU A 154 -15.64 -3.52 -1.00
CA GLU A 154 -15.96 -4.91 -0.69
C GLU A 154 -15.27 -5.42 0.58
N ALA A 155 -14.15 -4.80 0.97
CA ALA A 155 -13.47 -5.11 2.23
C ALA A 155 -14.34 -4.79 3.46
N HIS A 156 -15.37 -3.98 3.32
CA HIS A 156 -16.26 -3.57 4.40
C HIS A 156 -17.58 -4.33 4.38
N ALA A 157 -17.91 -4.96 5.50
CA ALA A 157 -19.19 -5.69 5.64
C ALA A 157 -20.42 -4.75 5.63
N ARG A 158 -20.24 -3.51 6.07
CA ARG A 158 -21.28 -2.47 6.13
C ARG A 158 -20.66 -1.11 5.76
N PRO A 159 -21.44 -0.20 5.14
CA PRO A 159 -20.97 1.16 4.88
C PRO A 159 -20.52 1.84 6.17
N PRO A 160 -19.28 2.36 6.24
CA PRO A 160 -18.85 3.16 7.39
C PRO A 160 -19.59 4.50 7.42
N LYS A 161 -19.80 5.04 8.60
CA LYS A 161 -20.45 6.36 8.75
C LYS A 161 -19.61 7.48 8.19
N GLN A 162 -18.28 7.36 8.36
CA GLN A 162 -17.29 8.30 7.87
C GLN A 162 -16.05 7.56 7.41
N ILE A 163 -15.41 8.08 6.37
CA ILE A 163 -14.08 7.68 5.91
C ILE A 163 -13.15 8.89 5.80
N ILE A 164 -11.87 8.65 5.97
CA ILE A 164 -10.81 9.65 5.76
C ILE A 164 -9.98 9.18 4.57
N LEU A 165 -9.85 10.04 3.58
CA LEU A 165 -9.00 9.83 2.42
C LEU A 165 -7.75 10.68 2.58
N ASP A 166 -6.61 10.04 2.72
CA ASP A 166 -5.31 10.68 2.81
C ASP A 166 -4.67 10.80 1.44
N LEU A 167 -4.26 12.02 1.07
CA LEU A 167 -3.57 12.32 -0.17
C LEU A 167 -2.10 12.64 0.14
N ASP A 168 -1.22 12.09 -0.67
CA ASP A 168 0.21 12.41 -0.63
C ASP A 168 0.85 12.31 -2.00
N ALA A 169 1.95 13.04 -2.17
CA ALA A 169 2.83 12.95 -3.31
C ALA A 169 4.26 12.85 -2.79
N THR A 170 4.96 11.81 -3.18
CA THR A 170 6.36 11.60 -2.79
C THR A 170 7.22 11.36 -4.01
N ASP A 171 8.51 11.51 -3.86
CA ASP A 171 9.46 11.20 -4.93
C ASP A 171 9.60 9.69 -5.14
N ASP A 172 9.92 9.35 -6.39
CA ASP A 172 10.29 8.02 -6.84
C ASP A 172 11.57 8.18 -7.67
N PRO A 173 12.76 8.02 -7.05
CA PRO A 173 14.05 8.35 -7.68
C PRO A 173 14.34 7.52 -8.92
N LEU A 174 14.91 8.15 -9.95
CA LEU A 174 15.25 7.55 -11.23
C LEU A 174 16.76 7.56 -11.47
N HIS A 175 17.28 6.44 -11.90
CA HIS A 175 18.73 6.24 -12.10
C HIS A 175 19.14 6.06 -13.57
N GLY A 176 18.20 6.22 -14.51
CA GLY A 176 18.43 6.05 -15.95
C GLY A 176 17.70 7.10 -16.80
N GLU A 177 17.57 6.82 -18.08
CA GLU A 177 16.93 7.71 -19.08
C GLU A 177 15.44 7.36 -19.28
N GLN A 178 14.69 7.15 -18.19
CA GLN A 178 13.28 6.80 -18.26
C GLN A 178 12.44 7.94 -18.88
N GLU A 179 11.43 7.58 -19.65
CA GLU A 179 10.46 8.51 -20.22
C GLU A 179 9.83 9.37 -19.12
N GLY A 180 9.80 10.68 -19.33
CA GLY A 180 9.15 11.63 -18.40
C GLY A 180 9.92 11.89 -17.11
N ARG A 181 11.18 11.44 -16.98
CA ARG A 181 12.04 11.82 -15.87
C ARG A 181 12.25 13.34 -15.85
N PHE A 182 12.27 13.92 -14.67
CA PHE A 182 12.53 15.34 -14.49
C PHE A 182 13.27 15.59 -13.18
N PHE A 183 14.16 16.61 -13.16
CA PHE A 183 14.88 16.98 -11.94
C PHE A 183 13.95 17.78 -11.02
N HIS A 184 13.79 17.32 -9.80
CA HIS A 184 12.94 17.98 -8.81
C HIS A 184 13.79 18.69 -7.75
N GLY A 185 13.78 20.02 -7.76
CA GLY A 185 14.67 20.83 -6.90
C GLY A 185 14.46 20.70 -5.40
N TYR A 186 13.29 20.27 -4.94
CA TYR A 186 13.05 19.99 -3.52
C TYR A 186 13.67 18.67 -3.05
N TYR A 187 13.62 17.63 -3.91
CA TYR A 187 14.19 16.31 -3.61
C TYR A 187 15.64 16.17 -4.07
N ASP A 188 16.15 17.14 -4.82
CA ASP A 188 17.52 17.17 -5.35
C ASP A 188 17.90 15.92 -6.17
N CYS A 189 16.96 15.40 -6.94
CA CYS A 189 17.16 14.22 -7.78
C CYS A 189 16.27 14.22 -9.03
N TYR A 190 16.63 13.40 -10.01
CA TYR A 190 15.72 13.01 -11.09
C TYR A 190 14.72 11.99 -10.54
N CYS A 191 13.43 12.29 -10.65
CA CYS A 191 12.41 11.40 -10.11
C CYS A 191 11.09 11.50 -10.89
N TYR A 192 10.18 10.57 -10.60
CA TYR A 192 8.75 10.76 -10.75
C TYR A 192 8.17 11.34 -9.46
N LEU A 193 6.92 11.85 -9.55
CA LEU A 193 6.17 12.36 -8.41
C LEU A 193 4.78 11.68 -8.36
N PRO A 194 4.70 10.40 -8.00
CA PRO A 194 3.44 9.69 -7.92
C PRO A 194 2.47 10.33 -6.92
N LEU A 195 1.17 10.30 -7.27
CA LEU A 195 0.07 10.68 -6.40
C LEU A 195 -0.53 9.43 -5.78
N TYR A 196 -0.63 9.42 -4.46
CA TYR A 196 -1.27 8.36 -3.70
C TYR A 196 -2.52 8.85 -2.99
N VAL A 197 -3.54 8.00 -2.94
CA VAL A 197 -4.71 8.19 -2.08
C VAL A 197 -4.96 6.90 -1.31
N PHE A 198 -5.00 7.01 0.02
CA PHE A 198 -5.29 5.91 0.91
C PHE A 198 -6.55 6.16 1.73
N CYS A 199 -7.23 5.09 2.11
CA CYS A 199 -8.20 5.08 3.19
C CYS A 199 -7.75 4.07 4.25
N GLY A 200 -7.15 4.57 5.34
CA GLY A 200 -6.48 3.73 6.31
C GLY A 200 -5.39 2.89 5.65
N ARG A 201 -5.61 1.59 5.56
CA ARG A 201 -4.66 0.64 4.94
C ARG A 201 -4.89 0.38 3.45
N HIS A 202 -6.01 0.86 2.91
CA HIS A 202 -6.39 0.55 1.55
C HIS A 202 -5.87 1.61 0.60
N LEU A 203 -5.12 1.19 -0.41
CA LEU A 203 -4.74 2.02 -1.53
C LEU A 203 -5.94 2.19 -2.47
N LEU A 204 -6.28 3.43 -2.81
CA LEU A 204 -7.34 3.76 -3.76
C LEU A 204 -6.79 4.36 -5.06
N VAL A 205 -5.64 5.03 -4.97
CA VAL A 205 -4.94 5.62 -6.11
C VAL A 205 -3.43 5.46 -5.93
N ALA A 206 -2.78 4.96 -6.97
CA ALA A 206 -1.34 5.09 -7.21
C ALA A 206 -1.19 5.54 -8.66
N LYS A 207 -0.94 6.84 -8.88
CA LYS A 207 -0.83 7.46 -10.20
C LYS A 207 0.57 8.01 -10.40
N LEU A 208 1.32 7.38 -11.28
CA LEU A 208 2.64 7.86 -11.67
C LEU A 208 2.52 9.19 -12.41
N ARG A 209 3.38 10.15 -12.09
CA ARG A 209 3.40 11.48 -12.69
C ARG A 209 4.84 11.95 -12.87
N ARG A 210 5.03 12.86 -13.80
CA ARG A 210 6.29 13.58 -13.96
C ARG A 210 6.53 14.49 -12.74
N ALA A 211 7.79 14.73 -12.42
CA ALA A 211 8.16 15.56 -11.26
C ALA A 211 8.16 17.07 -11.55
N ASP A 212 7.90 17.49 -12.80
CA ASP A 212 7.82 18.90 -13.21
C ASP A 212 6.42 19.53 -12.99
N MET A 213 5.54 18.86 -12.26
CA MET A 213 4.19 19.34 -12.00
C MET A 213 3.92 19.58 -10.51
N ASP A 214 2.90 20.39 -10.22
CA ASP A 214 2.46 20.66 -8.86
C ASP A 214 2.03 19.36 -8.14
N ALA A 215 2.32 19.26 -6.85
CA ALA A 215 1.97 18.09 -6.05
C ALA A 215 0.47 17.77 -6.08
N ALA A 216 -0.41 18.78 -6.19
CA ALA A 216 -1.85 18.61 -6.29
C ALA A 216 -2.36 18.43 -7.74
N ALA A 217 -1.50 18.49 -8.76
CA ALA A 217 -1.92 18.32 -10.13
C ALA A 217 -2.62 16.98 -10.36
N GLY A 218 -3.82 16.98 -10.95
CA GLY A 218 -4.62 15.79 -11.20
C GLY A 218 -5.26 15.17 -9.94
N ALA A 219 -5.18 15.84 -8.78
CA ALA A 219 -5.79 15.34 -7.54
C ALA A 219 -7.32 15.45 -7.59
N VAL A 220 -7.87 16.52 -8.17
CA VAL A 220 -9.32 16.72 -8.28
C VAL A 220 -9.97 15.58 -9.06
N GLU A 221 -9.41 15.22 -10.21
CA GLU A 221 -9.92 14.18 -11.10
C GLU A 221 -9.90 12.81 -10.44
N GLU A 222 -8.78 12.45 -9.79
CA GLU A 222 -8.67 11.15 -9.11
C GLU A 222 -9.57 11.07 -7.87
N VAL A 223 -9.66 12.15 -7.09
CA VAL A 223 -10.55 12.24 -5.93
C VAL A 223 -12.02 12.15 -6.38
N ALA A 224 -12.40 12.89 -7.44
CA ALA A 224 -13.75 12.86 -7.99
C ALA A 224 -14.14 11.44 -8.43
N ARG A 225 -13.25 10.76 -9.16
CA ARG A 225 -13.45 9.37 -9.60
C ARG A 225 -13.65 8.42 -8.42
N VAL A 226 -12.77 8.49 -7.43
CA VAL A 226 -12.82 7.63 -6.22
C VAL A 226 -14.11 7.88 -5.45
N ILE A 227 -14.47 9.14 -5.20
CA ILE A 227 -15.66 9.51 -4.43
C ILE A 227 -16.95 9.14 -5.16
N ALA A 228 -17.02 9.34 -6.48
CA ALA A 228 -18.17 8.92 -7.28
C ALA A 228 -18.41 7.41 -7.14
N ARG A 229 -17.35 6.60 -7.22
CA ARG A 229 -17.45 5.14 -7.09
C ARG A 229 -17.81 4.70 -5.67
N ILE A 230 -17.28 5.34 -4.64
CA ILE A 230 -17.65 5.08 -3.24
C ILE A 230 -19.12 5.46 -3.00
N ARG A 231 -19.57 6.62 -3.46
CA ARG A 231 -20.95 7.10 -3.27
C ARG A 231 -22.00 6.26 -4.01
N ALA A 232 -21.64 5.66 -5.13
CA ALA A 232 -22.52 4.71 -5.81
C ALA A 232 -22.91 3.52 -4.91
N ARG A 233 -22.04 3.14 -3.96
CA ARG A 233 -22.32 2.04 -3.01
C ARG A 233 -22.68 2.55 -1.61
N TRP A 234 -22.11 3.69 -1.20
CA TRP A 234 -22.25 4.28 0.14
C TRP A 234 -22.67 5.76 0.07
N PRO A 235 -23.91 6.06 -0.36
CA PRO A 235 -24.34 7.44 -0.64
C PRO A 235 -24.38 8.35 0.59
N ARG A 236 -24.45 7.78 1.80
CA ARG A 236 -24.56 8.54 3.07
C ARG A 236 -23.26 8.61 3.87
N THR A 237 -22.19 8.00 3.39
CA THR A 237 -20.90 8.02 4.09
C THR A 237 -20.29 9.41 4.02
N ARG A 238 -19.97 10.00 5.17
CA ARG A 238 -19.21 11.27 5.23
C ARG A 238 -17.78 11.02 4.76
N ILE A 239 -17.24 11.95 3.99
CA ILE A 239 -15.89 11.84 3.45
C ILE A 239 -15.09 13.07 3.88
N LEU A 240 -13.93 12.84 4.49
CA LEU A 240 -12.94 13.85 4.84
C LEU A 240 -11.68 13.59 4.01
N LEU A 241 -11.27 14.58 3.21
CA LEU A 241 -9.94 14.58 2.58
C LEU A 241 -8.92 15.15 3.53
N ARG A 242 -7.74 14.50 3.64
CA ARG A 242 -6.65 14.96 4.47
C ARG A 242 -5.35 14.92 3.67
N ALA A 243 -4.56 16.00 3.72
CA ALA A 243 -3.33 16.10 2.96
C ALA A 243 -2.35 17.08 3.60
N ASP A 244 -1.13 17.13 3.10
CA ASP A 244 -0.13 18.11 3.47
C ASP A 244 -0.40 19.50 2.85
N SER A 245 0.56 20.41 2.96
CA SER A 245 0.44 21.77 2.43
C SER A 245 0.53 21.86 0.91
N GLY A 246 1.05 20.85 0.25
CA GLY A 246 1.09 20.76 -1.22
C GLY A 246 -0.29 20.71 -1.84
N PHE A 247 -1.29 20.23 -1.10
CA PHE A 247 -2.67 20.07 -1.59
C PHE A 247 -3.62 21.22 -1.18
N ALA A 248 -3.16 22.22 -0.44
CA ALA A 248 -3.99 23.37 -0.08
C ALA A 248 -4.17 24.33 -1.27
N ARG A 249 -4.76 23.83 -2.34
CA ARG A 249 -5.05 24.54 -3.60
C ARG A 249 -6.54 24.88 -3.70
N GLU A 250 -6.82 26.04 -4.32
CA GLU A 250 -8.21 26.51 -4.47
C GLU A 250 -9.10 25.49 -5.17
N ASP A 251 -8.63 24.93 -6.28
CA ASP A 251 -9.41 24.00 -7.10
C ASP A 251 -9.88 22.78 -6.30
N LEU A 252 -8.99 22.20 -5.49
CA LEU A 252 -9.34 21.04 -4.67
C LEU A 252 -10.28 21.41 -3.52
N MET A 253 -10.03 22.54 -2.83
CA MET A 253 -10.89 22.99 -1.73
C MET A 253 -12.29 23.39 -2.23
N ALA A 254 -12.38 24.14 -3.32
CA ALA A 254 -13.64 24.54 -3.92
C ALA A 254 -14.42 23.34 -4.46
N TRP A 255 -13.71 22.37 -5.07
CA TRP A 255 -14.33 21.11 -5.49
C TRP A 255 -14.92 20.34 -4.29
N CYS A 256 -14.20 20.23 -3.18
CA CYS A 256 -14.68 19.58 -1.97
C CYS A 256 -15.94 20.27 -1.44
N GLU A 257 -15.92 21.60 -1.33
CA GLU A 257 -17.07 22.40 -0.89
C GLU A 257 -18.30 22.21 -1.78
N GLY A 258 -18.11 22.22 -3.11
CA GLY A 258 -19.17 22.02 -4.09
C GLY A 258 -19.76 20.60 -4.12
N ASN A 259 -19.00 19.62 -3.65
CA ASN A 259 -19.39 18.21 -3.69
C ASN A 259 -19.73 17.63 -2.30
N GLY A 260 -19.85 18.43 -1.25
CA GLY A 260 -20.18 17.96 0.10
C GLY A 260 -19.13 17.00 0.65
N VAL A 261 -17.87 17.32 0.45
CA VAL A 261 -16.71 16.59 0.96
C VAL A 261 -15.98 17.50 1.94
N ASP A 262 -15.73 17.02 3.14
CA ASP A 262 -14.93 17.77 4.09
C ASP A 262 -13.44 17.68 3.73
N PHE A 263 -12.67 18.72 4.10
CA PHE A 263 -11.23 18.69 3.93
C PHE A 263 -10.47 19.23 5.14
N LEU A 264 -9.22 18.77 5.28
CA LEU A 264 -8.27 19.19 6.29
C LEU A 264 -6.86 19.12 5.70
N PHE A 265 -6.34 20.25 5.24
CA PHE A 265 -5.04 20.32 4.58
C PHE A 265 -4.03 21.10 5.40
N GLY A 266 -2.77 20.68 5.38
CA GLY A 266 -1.67 21.52 5.82
C GLY A 266 -1.70 22.86 5.09
N LEU A 267 -1.16 23.90 5.71
CA LEU A 267 -1.03 25.21 5.08
C LEU A 267 0.39 25.71 5.29
N ALA A 268 1.10 25.99 4.21
CA ALA A 268 2.45 26.53 4.25
C ALA A 268 2.49 27.85 5.01
N ARG A 269 3.42 27.95 5.96
CA ARG A 269 3.58 29.18 6.74
C ARG A 269 4.02 30.34 5.85
N ASN A 270 3.52 31.52 6.14
CA ASN A 270 3.99 32.79 5.59
C ASN A 270 3.86 33.88 6.67
N GLU A 271 4.45 35.04 6.43
CA GLU A 271 4.48 36.15 7.37
C GLU A 271 3.09 36.60 7.82
N ARG A 272 2.12 36.67 6.90
CA ARG A 272 0.74 37.06 7.22
C ARG A 272 0.05 36.08 8.17
N LEU A 273 0.26 34.77 7.98
CA LEU A 273 -0.26 33.74 8.88
C LEU A 273 0.43 33.78 10.24
N VAL A 274 1.73 34.05 10.27
CA VAL A 274 2.48 34.18 11.53
C VAL A 274 2.00 35.41 12.30
N ALA A 275 1.76 36.54 11.61
CA ALA A 275 1.22 37.77 12.21
C ALA A 275 -0.12 37.54 12.95
N GLU A 276 -0.99 36.64 12.44
CA GLU A 276 -2.25 36.28 13.09
C GLU A 276 -2.09 35.62 14.48
N ILE A 277 -0.92 35.10 14.79
CA ILE A 277 -0.66 34.32 16.02
C ILE A 277 0.52 34.84 16.84
N VAL A 278 0.98 36.06 16.63
CA VAL A 278 2.12 36.65 17.37
C VAL A 278 1.86 36.60 18.87
N THR A 279 0.70 37.02 19.34
CA THR A 279 0.32 37.00 20.76
C THR A 279 0.41 35.57 21.35
N GLU A 280 -0.08 34.57 20.63
CA GLU A 280 -0.02 33.19 21.07
C GLU A 280 1.43 32.67 21.10
N LEU A 281 2.28 33.09 20.16
CA LEU A 281 3.71 32.74 20.15
C LEU A 281 4.44 33.37 21.32
N ASP A 282 4.19 34.63 21.63
CA ASP A 282 4.80 35.31 22.80
C ASP A 282 4.41 34.63 24.12
N LEU A 283 3.14 34.27 24.27
CA LEU A 283 2.64 33.57 25.45
C LEU A 283 3.29 32.19 25.63
N VAL A 284 3.44 31.39 24.54
CA VAL A 284 4.08 30.09 24.65
C VAL A 284 5.59 30.21 24.85
N ALA A 285 6.25 31.22 24.26
CA ALA A 285 7.66 31.51 24.46
C ALA A 285 7.93 31.84 25.94
N ALA A 286 7.16 32.78 26.54
CA ALA A 286 7.27 33.16 27.93
C ALA A 286 7.02 31.98 28.88
N LYS A 287 6.03 31.14 28.57
CA LYS A 287 5.72 29.95 29.36
C LYS A 287 6.81 28.89 29.26
N SER A 288 7.33 28.64 28.05
CA SER A 288 8.42 27.68 27.80
C SER A 288 9.70 28.09 28.52
N ARG A 289 10.07 29.38 28.49
CA ARG A 289 11.24 29.89 29.22
C ARG A 289 11.13 29.67 30.73
N ARG A 290 9.91 29.82 31.28
CA ARG A 290 9.67 29.59 32.71
C ARG A 290 9.66 28.12 33.10
N SER A 291 9.07 27.26 32.27
CA SER A 291 8.89 25.84 32.58
C SER A 291 10.07 24.95 32.15
N GLY A 292 10.97 25.46 31.29
CA GLY A 292 12.03 24.68 30.66
C GLY A 292 11.52 23.59 29.70
N ARG A 293 10.21 23.60 29.37
CA ARG A 293 9.56 22.57 28.55
C ARG A 293 8.95 23.16 27.27
N PRO A 294 8.80 22.37 26.23
CA PRO A 294 8.04 22.77 25.03
C PRO A 294 6.60 23.15 25.40
N GLU A 295 6.12 24.27 24.86
CA GLU A 295 4.77 24.76 25.11
C GLU A 295 4.06 25.05 23.82
N ARG A 296 2.72 24.86 23.80
CA ARG A 296 1.89 25.08 22.61
C ARG A 296 0.50 25.59 22.94
N ARG A 297 -0.04 26.40 22.02
CA ARG A 297 -1.43 26.89 22.04
C ARG A 297 -2.02 26.76 20.65
N PHE A 298 -3.35 26.75 20.58
CA PHE A 298 -4.09 26.66 19.33
C PHE A 298 -5.01 27.87 19.18
N LYS A 299 -4.99 28.47 17.98
CA LYS A 299 -5.90 29.55 17.60
C LYS A 299 -6.70 29.16 16.37
N THR A 300 -7.95 29.61 16.31
CA THR A 300 -8.82 29.43 15.13
C THR A 300 -9.24 30.80 14.62
N PHE A 301 -9.09 31.03 13.32
CA PHE A 301 -9.51 32.26 12.68
C PHE A 301 -9.97 31.99 11.23
N MET A 302 -10.66 32.96 10.62
CA MET A 302 -11.05 32.93 9.21
C MET A 302 -9.99 33.68 8.40
N TRP A 303 -9.45 33.02 7.38
CA TRP A 303 -8.35 33.56 6.60
C TRP A 303 -8.53 33.31 5.09
N THR A 304 -7.89 34.13 4.27
CA THR A 304 -7.84 33.99 2.83
C THR A 304 -6.50 34.46 2.26
N THR A 305 -6.13 33.95 1.10
CA THR A 305 -5.01 34.50 0.32
C THR A 305 -5.41 35.84 -0.31
N ARG A 306 -4.44 36.57 -0.84
CA ARG A 306 -4.71 37.86 -1.51
C ARG A 306 -5.47 37.69 -2.84
N ARG A 307 -5.19 36.63 -3.59
CA ARG A 307 -5.66 36.50 -4.98
C ARG A 307 -6.17 35.11 -5.35
N THR A 308 -5.74 34.05 -4.66
CA THR A 308 -5.94 32.67 -5.12
C THR A 308 -7.14 31.98 -4.52
N TRP A 309 -7.62 32.37 -3.32
CA TRP A 309 -8.80 31.75 -2.70
C TRP A 309 -10.07 32.54 -3.01
N SER A 310 -11.10 31.86 -3.42
CA SER A 310 -12.42 32.44 -3.74
C SER A 310 -13.16 32.94 -2.50
N ARG A 311 -12.84 32.40 -1.30
CA ARG A 311 -13.50 32.74 -0.04
C ARG A 311 -12.56 32.61 1.15
N ARG A 312 -13.01 33.20 2.28
CA ARG A 312 -12.36 32.95 3.56
C ARG A 312 -12.69 31.54 4.07
N ARG A 313 -11.67 30.85 4.57
CA ARG A 313 -11.80 29.50 5.13
C ARG A 313 -11.25 29.46 6.55
N ARG A 314 -11.73 28.49 7.34
CA ARG A 314 -11.27 28.28 8.70
C ARG A 314 -9.82 27.78 8.68
N VAL A 315 -8.95 28.50 9.39
CA VAL A 315 -7.58 28.10 9.65
C VAL A 315 -7.43 27.79 11.13
N VAL A 316 -6.73 26.70 11.44
CA VAL A 316 -6.28 26.37 12.79
C VAL A 316 -4.77 26.48 12.81
N ALA A 317 -4.26 27.33 13.70
CA ALA A 317 -2.85 27.53 13.95
C ALA A 317 -2.42 26.83 15.23
N LYS A 318 -1.26 26.17 15.19
CA LYS A 318 -0.51 25.71 16.34
C LYS A 318 0.65 26.69 16.57
N ALA A 319 0.54 27.53 17.58
CA ALA A 319 1.65 28.28 18.12
C ALA A 319 2.44 27.37 19.07
N GLU A 320 3.66 27.04 18.74
CA GLU A 320 4.52 26.15 19.51
C GLU A 320 5.90 26.77 19.69
N TRP A 321 6.46 26.60 20.89
CA TRP A 321 7.83 26.95 21.20
C TRP A 321 8.57 25.70 21.64
N THR A 322 9.61 25.32 20.89
CA THR A 322 10.39 24.10 21.12
C THR A 322 11.85 24.35 20.80
N LYS A 323 12.76 23.76 21.54
CA LYS A 323 14.22 23.91 21.37
C LYS A 323 14.71 25.35 21.31
N GLY A 324 14.04 26.27 22.02
CA GLY A 324 14.39 27.70 22.04
C GLY A 324 13.85 28.52 20.87
N GLU A 325 13.07 27.93 19.96
CA GLU A 325 12.57 28.56 18.74
C GLU A 325 11.06 28.44 18.57
N ALA A 326 10.48 29.36 17.81
CA ALA A 326 9.10 29.33 17.38
C ALA A 326 8.91 28.30 16.25
N ASN A 327 7.96 27.38 16.42
CA ASN A 327 7.59 26.39 15.41
C ASN A 327 6.09 26.47 15.06
N PRO A 328 5.63 27.55 14.42
CA PRO A 328 4.22 27.70 14.04
C PRO A 328 3.85 26.73 12.91
N ARG A 329 2.65 26.14 13.02
CA ARG A 329 2.07 25.27 11.99
C ARG A 329 0.62 25.66 11.75
N PHE A 330 0.15 25.50 10.53
CA PHE A 330 -1.18 25.90 10.11
C PHE A 330 -1.86 24.79 9.34
N VAL A 331 -3.18 24.67 9.52
CA VAL A 331 -4.03 23.82 8.70
C VAL A 331 -5.28 24.59 8.29
N VAL A 332 -5.80 24.32 7.10
CA VAL A 332 -7.06 24.86 6.58
C VAL A 332 -8.09 23.75 6.50
N THR A 333 -9.36 24.05 6.79
CA THR A 333 -10.42 23.05 6.84
C THR A 333 -11.81 23.63 6.55
N SER A 334 -12.69 22.78 6.01
CA SER A 334 -14.13 23.01 5.90
C SER A 334 -14.90 22.71 7.21
N LEU A 335 -14.31 21.89 8.09
CA LEU A 335 -14.97 21.48 9.33
C LEU A 335 -15.23 22.68 10.23
N ARG A 336 -16.44 22.80 10.76
CA ARG A 336 -16.87 23.93 11.60
C ARG A 336 -16.26 23.85 13.00
N ARG A 337 -16.20 24.99 13.70
CA ARG A 337 -15.61 25.07 15.04
C ARG A 337 -16.42 24.29 16.11
N ASP A 338 -17.74 24.27 15.95
CA ASP A 338 -18.66 23.51 16.81
C ASP A 338 -18.55 22.00 16.58
N GLU A 339 -18.24 21.55 15.36
CA GLU A 339 -18.03 20.15 15.03
C GLU A 339 -16.67 19.62 15.51
N CYS A 340 -15.62 20.42 15.42
CA CYS A 340 -14.28 19.97 15.77
C CYS A 340 -13.42 21.10 16.38
N LYS A 341 -13.05 20.95 17.65
CA LYS A 341 -12.20 21.91 18.39
C LYS A 341 -10.78 21.92 17.83
N ALA A 342 -10.14 23.09 17.82
CA ALA A 342 -8.83 23.32 17.19
C ALA A 342 -7.73 22.34 17.63
N LYS A 343 -7.57 22.12 18.93
CA LYS A 343 -6.56 21.19 19.46
C LYS A 343 -6.80 19.76 18.98
N TYR A 344 -8.04 19.27 19.06
CA TYR A 344 -8.40 17.92 18.63
C TYR A 344 -8.22 17.75 17.12
N LEU A 345 -8.71 18.75 16.34
CA LEU A 345 -8.53 18.76 14.88
C LEU A 345 -7.06 18.59 14.48
N TYR A 346 -6.20 19.38 15.12
CA TYR A 346 -4.78 19.34 14.78
C TYR A 346 -4.10 18.06 15.28
N GLU A 347 -4.20 17.77 16.59
CA GLU A 347 -3.42 16.71 17.24
C GLU A 347 -3.94 15.30 16.94
N LYS A 348 -5.25 15.13 16.80
CA LYS A 348 -5.87 13.82 16.64
C LYS A 348 -6.30 13.52 15.19
N VAL A 349 -6.80 14.54 14.49
CA VAL A 349 -7.27 14.31 13.11
C VAL A 349 -6.14 14.57 12.12
N TYR A 350 -5.49 15.74 12.16
CA TYR A 350 -4.45 16.07 11.18
C TYR A 350 -3.16 15.26 11.36
N CYS A 351 -2.64 15.17 12.58
CA CYS A 351 -1.37 14.46 12.83
C CYS A 351 -1.45 12.95 12.60
N ALA A 352 -2.65 12.36 12.61
CA ALA A 352 -2.83 10.94 12.26
C ALA A 352 -2.54 10.63 10.77
N ARG A 353 -2.30 11.64 9.92
CA ARG A 353 -1.87 11.46 8.52
C ARG A 353 -0.54 10.69 8.40
N GLY A 354 0.33 10.74 9.40
CA GLY A 354 1.60 10.01 9.39
C GLY A 354 1.49 8.50 9.19
N GLU A 355 0.31 7.90 9.37
CA GLU A 355 0.11 6.48 9.07
C GLU A 355 0.17 6.19 7.57
N MET A 356 -0.32 7.09 6.73
CA MET A 356 -0.20 6.96 5.28
C MET A 356 1.26 6.99 4.82
N GLU A 357 2.05 7.91 5.35
CA GLU A 357 3.49 7.99 5.06
C GLU A 357 4.20 6.67 5.39
N ASN A 358 3.81 6.02 6.50
CA ASN A 358 4.33 4.71 6.84
C ASN A 358 3.90 3.63 5.83
N ARG A 359 2.68 3.70 5.28
CA ARG A 359 2.21 2.76 4.23
C ARG A 359 3.00 2.91 2.94
N ILE A 360 3.28 4.14 2.52
CA ILE A 360 4.13 4.41 1.34
C ILE A 360 5.53 3.85 1.58
N LYS A 361 6.13 4.14 2.73
CA LYS A 361 7.46 3.62 3.09
C LYS A 361 7.52 2.09 3.14
N GLU A 362 6.51 1.43 3.71
CA GLU A 362 6.42 -0.04 3.67
C GLU A 362 6.43 -0.57 2.23
N CYS A 363 5.69 0.05 1.32
CA CYS A 363 5.69 -0.37 -0.07
C CYS A 363 7.02 -0.11 -0.77
N GLN A 364 7.68 1.01 -0.50
CA GLN A 364 8.99 1.34 -1.07
C GLN A 364 10.09 0.43 -0.52
N LEU A 365 10.12 0.17 0.79
CA LEU A 365 11.19 -0.59 1.44
C LEU A 365 10.99 -2.11 1.33
N ASP A 366 9.76 -2.60 1.47
CA ASP A 366 9.49 -4.03 1.57
C ASP A 366 9.07 -4.65 0.22
N LEU A 367 8.52 -3.85 -0.69
CA LEU A 367 8.06 -4.30 -2.00
C LEU A 367 8.78 -3.63 -3.17
N TYR A 368 9.79 -2.79 -2.90
CA TYR A 368 10.57 -2.08 -3.92
C TYR A 368 9.73 -1.22 -4.87
N ALA A 369 8.66 -0.60 -4.33
CA ALA A 369 7.69 0.15 -5.13
C ALA A 369 8.25 1.44 -5.75
N ASP A 370 9.44 1.86 -5.34
CA ASP A 370 10.23 2.96 -5.89
C ASP A 370 11.15 2.53 -7.05
N ARG A 371 11.15 1.24 -7.43
CA ARG A 371 11.96 0.74 -8.56
C ARG A 371 11.22 0.84 -9.89
N THR A 372 11.10 2.03 -10.42
CA THR A 372 10.50 2.33 -11.72
C THR A 372 11.56 2.28 -12.83
N SER A 373 12.15 1.12 -13.06
CA SER A 373 13.32 0.92 -13.95
C SER A 373 12.99 0.67 -15.42
N ALA A 374 11.71 0.60 -15.82
CA ALA A 374 11.32 0.43 -17.22
C ALA A 374 11.53 1.73 -18.02
N ALA A 375 11.80 1.62 -19.32
CA ALA A 375 12.04 2.78 -20.17
C ALA A 375 10.82 3.69 -20.33
N THR A 376 9.59 3.16 -20.29
CA THR A 376 8.36 3.92 -20.53
C THR A 376 7.57 4.18 -19.24
N MET A 377 6.94 5.36 -19.15
CA MET A 377 6.04 5.69 -18.04
C MET A 377 4.88 4.71 -17.92
N ARG A 378 4.35 4.21 -19.04
CA ARG A 378 3.25 3.25 -19.04
C ARG A 378 3.63 1.94 -18.35
N ALA A 379 4.82 1.42 -18.62
CA ALA A 379 5.32 0.21 -17.97
C ALA A 379 5.58 0.44 -16.48
N ASN A 380 6.20 1.57 -16.12
CA ASN A 380 6.42 1.94 -14.73
C ASN A 380 5.10 2.16 -13.97
N GLN A 381 4.08 2.72 -14.61
CA GLN A 381 2.74 2.82 -14.02
C GLN A 381 2.14 1.43 -13.74
N LEU A 382 2.29 0.47 -14.66
CA LEU A 382 1.82 -0.90 -14.43
C LEU A 382 2.57 -1.58 -13.29
N ARG A 383 3.89 -1.42 -13.22
CA ARG A 383 4.71 -1.89 -12.09
C ARG A 383 4.24 -1.29 -10.77
N LEU A 384 3.96 0.00 -10.73
CA LEU A 384 3.45 0.67 -9.55
C LEU A 384 2.13 0.05 -9.06
N TRP A 385 1.25 -0.36 -9.96
CA TRP A 385 0.02 -1.07 -9.60
C TRP A 385 0.28 -2.50 -9.11
N PHE A 386 1.26 -3.22 -9.66
CA PHE A 386 1.65 -4.53 -9.14
C PHE A 386 2.15 -4.41 -7.69
N TYR A 387 3.04 -3.47 -7.40
CA TYR A 387 3.60 -3.25 -6.06
C TYR A 387 2.51 -2.87 -5.06
N TYR A 388 1.75 -1.83 -5.32
CA TYR A 388 0.73 -1.32 -4.41
C TYR A 388 -0.58 -2.11 -4.44
N GLY A 389 -0.97 -2.68 -5.57
CA GLY A 389 -2.14 -3.55 -5.70
C GLY A 389 -2.06 -4.74 -4.74
N LEU A 390 -0.85 -5.30 -4.58
CA LEU A 390 -0.57 -6.35 -3.63
C LEU A 390 -0.82 -5.93 -2.18
N CYS A 391 -0.36 -4.76 -1.77
CA CYS A 391 -0.58 -4.25 -0.41
C CYS A 391 -2.06 -4.09 -0.05
N ALA A 392 -2.88 -3.61 -0.99
CA ALA A 392 -4.31 -3.48 -0.78
C ALA A 392 -5.00 -4.83 -0.59
N ALA A 393 -4.50 -5.86 -1.27
CA ALA A 393 -5.13 -7.17 -1.34
C ALA A 393 -4.70 -8.12 -0.22
N LEU A 394 -3.45 -8.06 0.20
CA LEU A 394 -2.89 -8.98 1.20
C LEU A 394 -3.29 -8.65 2.63
N ARG A 395 -3.96 -7.52 2.88
CA ARG A 395 -4.50 -7.19 4.19
C ARG A 395 -5.94 -7.69 4.30
N PRO A 396 -6.17 -8.84 4.96
CA PRO A 396 -7.52 -9.37 5.08
C PRO A 396 -8.41 -8.37 5.81
N ALA A 397 -9.55 -8.06 5.22
CA ALA A 397 -10.58 -7.31 5.92
C ALA A 397 -10.97 -8.06 7.20
N PRO A 398 -11.19 -7.37 8.34
CA PRO A 398 -11.43 -8.00 9.64
C PRO A 398 -12.53 -9.08 9.61
N HIS A 399 -13.60 -8.88 8.83
CA HIS A 399 -14.70 -9.82 8.69
C HIS A 399 -14.36 -11.05 7.80
N ARG A 400 -13.40 -10.91 6.84
CA ARG A 400 -12.92 -12.04 6.03
C ARG A 400 -11.91 -12.87 6.83
N ALA A 401 -11.08 -12.24 7.63
CA ALA A 401 -10.21 -12.92 8.58
C ALA A 401 -11.01 -13.75 9.61
N ALA A 402 -12.18 -13.27 10.04
CA ALA A 402 -13.10 -14.02 10.90
C ALA A 402 -13.67 -15.27 10.21
N ARG A 403 -14.08 -15.17 8.93
CA ARG A 403 -14.52 -16.33 8.14
C ARG A 403 -13.41 -17.34 7.89
N TYR A 404 -12.18 -16.88 7.71
CA TYR A 404 -11.01 -17.73 7.56
C TYR A 404 -10.66 -18.43 8.88
N ARG A 405 -10.72 -17.74 10.03
CA ARG A 405 -10.55 -18.34 11.37
C ARG A 405 -11.64 -19.36 11.71
N LEU A 406 -12.86 -19.16 11.26
CA LEU A 406 -13.96 -20.13 11.46
C LEU A 406 -13.74 -21.43 10.67
N ARG A 407 -13.15 -21.37 9.46
CA ARG A 407 -12.73 -22.58 8.73
C ARG A 407 -11.49 -23.25 9.34
N GLN A 408 -10.60 -22.50 9.97
CA GLN A 408 -9.39 -23.03 10.62
C GLN A 408 -9.64 -23.56 12.05
N ARG A 409 -10.83 -23.44 12.63
CA ARG A 409 -11.13 -24.04 13.95
C ARG A 409 -10.98 -25.56 13.97
N HIS A 410 -10.86 -26.22 12.82
CA HIS A 410 -10.52 -27.64 12.72
C HIS A 410 -9.02 -27.93 12.60
N LEU A 411 -8.17 -26.92 12.50
CA LEU A 411 -6.69 -27.06 12.45
C LEU A 411 -6.09 -26.32 13.65
N ARG A 412 -6.31 -26.85 14.84
CA ARG A 412 -5.66 -26.38 16.08
C ARG A 412 -4.20 -26.87 16.13
N HIS A 413 -3.31 -26.34 15.31
CA HIS A 413 -1.86 -26.37 15.59
C HIS A 413 -1.19 -25.15 14.95
N HIS A 414 -0.35 -24.50 15.72
CA HIS A 414 0.52 -23.40 15.29
C HIS A 414 1.34 -23.85 14.06
N PRO A 415 1.48 -23.06 12.98
CA PRO A 415 2.21 -23.49 11.78
C PRO A 415 3.64 -23.94 12.05
N SER A 416 4.32 -23.35 13.04
CA SER A 416 5.66 -23.73 13.48
C SER A 416 5.70 -25.09 14.19
N GLN A 417 4.68 -25.44 14.97
CA GLN A 417 4.59 -26.75 15.61
C GLN A 417 4.16 -27.86 14.66
N ALA A 418 3.26 -27.55 13.71
CA ALA A 418 2.85 -28.52 12.70
C ALA A 418 3.98 -28.89 11.72
N ALA A 419 4.89 -27.95 11.41
CA ALA A 419 6.08 -28.23 10.62
C ALA A 419 7.12 -29.03 11.42
N GLN A 420 7.31 -28.71 12.69
CA GLN A 420 8.21 -29.47 13.60
C GLN A 420 7.69 -30.87 13.91
N ASP A 421 6.38 -31.03 14.16
CA ASP A 421 5.76 -32.34 14.42
C ASP A 421 5.76 -33.23 13.16
N ARG A 422 5.62 -32.70 11.95
CA ARG A 422 5.75 -33.50 10.73
C ARG A 422 7.18 -33.93 10.47
N SER A 423 8.17 -33.09 10.74
CA SER A 423 9.58 -33.46 10.63
C SER A 423 10.00 -34.48 11.70
N ALA A 424 9.44 -34.37 12.90
CA ALA A 424 9.68 -35.36 13.98
C ALA A 424 8.99 -36.69 13.71
N ARG A 425 7.77 -36.72 13.17
CA ARG A 425 7.05 -37.96 12.83
C ARG A 425 7.60 -38.66 11.60
N ALA A 426 8.17 -37.94 10.62
CA ALA A 426 8.85 -38.53 9.47
C ALA A 426 10.12 -39.27 9.86
N ARG A 427 10.76 -38.90 11.00
CA ARG A 427 11.97 -39.56 11.55
C ARG A 427 11.69 -40.80 12.41
N GLN A 428 10.43 -41.10 12.72
CA GLN A 428 10.05 -42.20 13.63
C GLN A 428 9.33 -43.39 12.95
N ARG A 429 9.20 -43.41 11.61
CA ARG A 429 8.61 -44.57 10.92
C ARG A 429 9.69 -45.49 10.39
N PRO A 430 9.62 -46.79 10.66
CA PRO A 430 10.49 -47.78 10.03
C PRO A 430 10.14 -47.95 8.54
N PRO A 431 11.08 -48.40 7.69
CA PRO A 431 10.90 -48.45 6.24
C PRO A 431 10.08 -49.68 5.83
N HIS A 432 8.75 -49.66 6.01
CA HIS A 432 7.85 -50.56 5.28
C HIS A 432 6.42 -50.03 5.29
N GLN A 433 5.88 -49.94 4.08
CA GLN A 433 4.47 -49.70 3.70
C GLN A 433 3.96 -48.29 3.92
N ASP A 434 3.98 -47.50 2.82
CA ASP A 434 2.77 -46.93 2.25
C ASP A 434 3.08 -46.28 0.88
N ARG A 435 2.74 -47.02 -0.16
CA ARG A 435 2.59 -46.52 -1.52
C ARG A 435 1.26 -45.74 -1.58
N HIS A 436 1.31 -44.42 -1.51
CA HIS A 436 0.40 -43.46 -2.12
C HIS A 436 0.87 -42.06 -1.72
N GLY A 437 2.06 -41.70 -2.16
CA GLY A 437 2.49 -40.32 -2.30
C GLY A 437 2.36 -39.94 -3.77
N ILE A 438 1.83 -38.76 -4.07
CA ILE A 438 1.84 -38.20 -5.42
C ILE A 438 3.31 -37.97 -5.78
N GLY A 439 3.91 -38.97 -6.40
CA GLY A 439 5.25 -38.90 -6.93
C GLY A 439 5.22 -38.24 -8.28
N LEU A 440 5.68 -37.01 -8.37
CA LEU A 440 6.07 -36.39 -9.65
C LEU A 440 7.44 -36.98 -10.03
N SER A 441 7.42 -38.14 -10.69
CA SER A 441 8.62 -38.71 -11.29
C SER A 441 8.88 -38.05 -12.64
N GLY A 442 9.70 -37.01 -12.62
CA GLY A 442 10.32 -36.47 -13.81
C GLY A 442 11.84 -36.59 -13.70
N ARG A 443 12.44 -37.58 -14.34
CA ARG A 443 13.91 -37.65 -14.47
C ARG A 443 14.39 -36.51 -15.37
N ALA A 444 14.84 -35.42 -14.78
CA ALA A 444 15.66 -34.42 -15.47
C ALA A 444 17.11 -34.62 -15.05
N ARG A 445 17.97 -35.04 -15.96
CA ARG A 445 19.43 -35.04 -15.75
C ARG A 445 19.92 -33.59 -15.74
N LEU A 446 20.31 -33.10 -14.60
CA LEU A 446 21.01 -31.82 -14.45
C LEU A 446 22.48 -32.01 -14.81
N GLY A 447 22.86 -31.52 -15.97
CA GLY A 447 24.26 -31.28 -16.29
C GLY A 447 24.76 -30.01 -15.62
N THR A 448 25.59 -30.16 -14.61
CA THR A 448 26.24 -29.04 -13.90
C THR A 448 27.30 -28.39 -14.78
N ARG A 449 27.08 -27.17 -15.25
CA ARG A 449 28.17 -26.25 -15.59
C ARG A 449 28.33 -25.24 -14.46
N ARG A 450 29.36 -25.44 -13.64
CA ARG A 450 29.87 -24.44 -12.69
C ARG A 450 30.48 -23.28 -13.44
N ASN A 451 30.07 -22.08 -13.11
CA ASN A 451 30.81 -20.88 -13.40
C ASN A 451 31.09 -20.17 -12.06
N PRO A 452 32.34 -20.03 -11.62
CA PRO A 452 32.68 -19.37 -10.37
C PRO A 452 33.00 -17.91 -10.67
N ALA A 453 32.09 -16.99 -10.44
CA ALA A 453 32.42 -15.56 -10.46
C ALA A 453 31.65 -14.75 -9.44
N ARG A 454 32.36 -14.45 -8.37
CA ARG A 454 32.37 -13.18 -7.63
C ARG A 454 31.09 -12.71 -6.93
N ASN A 455 30.88 -13.24 -5.72
CA ASN A 455 30.22 -12.50 -4.65
C ASN A 455 31.11 -11.31 -4.21
N ARG A 456 30.82 -10.12 -4.69
CA ARG A 456 31.24 -8.86 -4.06
C ARG A 456 30.05 -8.31 -3.29
N ARG A 457 30.06 -8.56 -1.97
CA ARG A 457 29.19 -7.86 -1.03
C ARG A 457 29.60 -6.38 -1.00
N TYR A 458 28.75 -5.52 -1.51
CA TYR A 458 28.88 -4.08 -1.36
C TYR A 458 28.40 -3.72 0.06
N ARG A 459 29.33 -3.32 0.92
CA ARG A 459 29.03 -2.67 2.20
C ARG A 459 29.20 -1.16 2.00
N PRO A 460 28.17 -0.32 2.22
CA PRO A 460 28.38 1.12 2.30
C PRO A 460 29.10 1.45 3.60
N ARG A 461 30.19 2.21 3.51
CA ARG A 461 30.86 2.83 4.66
C ARG A 461 30.03 4.02 5.11
N LEU A 462 29.56 3.99 6.34
CA LEU A 462 29.09 5.18 7.05
C LEU A 462 30.28 5.89 7.72
N PRO A 463 30.34 7.23 7.69
CA PRO A 463 31.34 7.98 8.44
C PRO A 463 31.00 7.96 9.94
N GLY A 464 32.07 7.92 10.75
CA GLY A 464 32.05 7.68 12.17
C GLY A 464 31.20 8.64 12.99
N MET A 465 30.48 8.07 13.93
CA MET A 465 29.96 8.77 15.11
C MET A 465 30.43 8.06 16.38
N THR A 466 30.99 8.85 17.26
CA THR A 466 31.55 8.56 18.55
C THR A 466 30.58 7.87 19.51
N ARG A 467 31.12 6.93 20.30
CA ARG A 467 30.46 6.20 21.38
C ARG A 467 29.96 7.15 22.47
N ALA A 468 28.69 7.01 22.87
CA ALA A 468 28.18 7.42 24.16
C ALA A 468 27.55 6.21 24.87
N ALA A 469 27.73 6.18 26.20
CA ALA A 469 27.48 5.07 27.11
C ALA A 469 25.97 4.74 27.32
N PRO A 470 25.65 3.57 27.92
CA PRO A 470 24.28 3.04 27.93
C PRO A 470 23.43 3.66 29.05
N ALA A 471 22.24 4.14 28.70
CA ALA A 471 21.22 4.54 29.64
C ALA A 471 20.18 3.42 29.85
N ARG A 472 19.83 3.23 31.12
CA ARG A 472 18.95 2.22 31.71
C ARG A 472 17.56 2.15 31.07
N SER A 473 17.08 0.93 30.90
CA SER A 473 15.71 0.58 30.52
C SER A 473 14.70 1.02 31.57
N LEU A 474 13.71 1.81 31.18
CA LEU A 474 12.43 1.93 31.85
C LEU A 474 11.36 1.35 30.93
N ARG A 475 10.82 0.19 31.31
CA ARG A 475 9.65 -0.42 30.67
C ARG A 475 8.42 0.43 30.98
N GLY A 476 7.87 1.09 29.99
CA GLY A 476 6.57 1.70 30.02
C GLY A 476 5.74 1.11 28.87
N THR A 477 4.80 0.23 29.20
CA THR A 477 3.81 -0.31 28.27
C THR A 477 2.80 0.78 27.94
N THR A 478 2.98 1.46 26.82
CA THR A 478 1.93 2.32 26.26
C THR A 478 1.14 1.53 25.24
N HIS A 479 -0.06 1.07 25.62
CA HIS A 479 -1.08 0.61 24.69
C HIS A 479 -1.42 1.74 23.71
N ARG A 480 -1.08 1.57 22.43
CA ARG A 480 -1.63 2.39 21.34
C ARG A 480 -3.04 1.92 21.03
N PRO A 481 -4.03 2.81 21.01
CA PRO A 481 -5.39 2.43 20.58
C PRO A 481 -5.40 1.97 19.12
N THR A 482 -6.23 0.99 18.81
CA THR A 482 -6.42 0.46 17.46
C THR A 482 -7.13 1.49 16.56
N GLU A 483 -6.94 1.39 15.25
CA GLU A 483 -7.53 2.26 14.23
C GLU A 483 -9.06 2.39 14.37
N THR A 484 -9.71 1.29 14.78
CA THR A 484 -11.16 1.26 15.06
C THR A 484 -11.54 2.14 16.27
N GLN A 485 -10.68 2.27 17.27
CA GLN A 485 -10.88 3.15 18.41
C GLN A 485 -10.70 4.63 18.05
N GLN A 486 -9.75 4.94 17.15
CA GLN A 486 -9.55 6.32 16.70
C GLN A 486 -10.73 6.83 15.86
N ILE A 487 -11.33 5.98 15.01
CA ILE A 487 -12.52 6.32 14.24
C ILE A 487 -13.74 6.46 15.15
N ALA A 488 -13.89 5.58 16.16
CA ALA A 488 -14.95 5.66 17.15
C ALA A 488 -14.85 6.92 18.02
N ASP A 489 -13.64 7.35 18.35
CA ASP A 489 -13.40 8.57 19.11
C ASP A 489 -13.74 9.83 18.32
N ILE A 490 -13.49 9.85 17.01
CA ILE A 490 -13.90 10.94 16.10
C ILE A 490 -15.43 11.00 16.03
N ASP A 491 -16.09 9.86 15.83
CA ASP A 491 -17.56 9.76 15.77
C ASP A 491 -18.22 10.15 17.11
N SER A 492 -17.63 9.77 18.24
CA SER A 492 -18.07 10.13 19.60
C SER A 492 -17.92 11.63 19.90
N ALA A 493 -16.85 12.26 19.38
CA ALA A 493 -16.64 13.71 19.56
C ALA A 493 -17.63 14.54 18.72
N LEU A 494 -17.97 14.07 17.53
CA LEU A 494 -18.95 14.71 16.66
C LEU A 494 -20.38 14.58 17.19
N ARG A 495 -20.75 13.47 17.84
CA ARG A 495 -22.09 13.24 18.42
C ARG A 495 -22.37 14.04 19.68
N ARG A 496 -21.38 14.37 20.50
CA ARG A 496 -21.57 15.12 21.77
C ARG A 496 -22.03 16.56 21.56
N HIS A 497 -22.16 17.03 20.34
CA HIS A 497 -22.56 18.39 20.00
C HIS A 497 -23.85 18.49 19.18
N GLU A 498 -24.60 17.40 18.99
CA GLU A 498 -25.97 17.46 18.46
C GLU A 498 -26.95 17.86 19.59
N HIS A 499 -27.21 19.14 19.72
CA HIS A 499 -28.26 19.64 20.60
C HIS A 499 -29.65 19.34 20.02
N PRO A 500 -30.65 19.01 20.85
CA PRO A 500 -32.00 18.74 20.41
C PRO A 500 -32.65 20.02 19.86
N ARG A 501 -33.10 19.97 18.64
CA ARG A 501 -33.95 21.01 18.04
C ARG A 501 -35.24 21.11 18.85
N ARG A 502 -35.52 22.27 19.46
CA ARG A 502 -36.79 22.63 20.05
C ARG A 502 -37.89 22.51 19.00
N ARG A 503 -38.92 21.72 19.30
CA ARG A 503 -40.19 21.72 18.58
C ARG A 503 -40.87 23.07 18.81
N THR A 504 -41.00 23.87 17.76
CA THR A 504 -41.97 24.96 17.71
C THR A 504 -43.12 24.50 16.87
N SER A 505 -44.31 24.50 17.47
CA SER A 505 -45.59 24.22 16.86
C SER A 505 -45.92 25.26 15.79
N SER A 506 -46.14 24.84 14.55
CA SER A 506 -46.66 25.69 13.50
C SER A 506 -48.16 25.51 13.40
N ARG A 507 -48.89 26.59 13.63
CA ARG A 507 -50.28 26.73 13.22
C ARG A 507 -50.39 26.73 11.70
N GLN A 508 -51.36 25.96 11.24
CA GLN A 508 -51.84 25.92 9.86
C GLN A 508 -52.39 27.31 9.45
N ASN A 509 -52.06 27.78 8.26
CA ASN A 509 -52.94 28.60 7.44
C ASN A 509 -52.87 28.11 5.99
N ARG A 510 -54.00 27.61 5.52
CA ARG A 510 -54.28 27.31 4.11
C ARG A 510 -54.50 28.60 3.36
N LEU A 511 -53.90 28.76 2.20
CA LEU A 511 -54.45 29.57 1.10
C LEU A 511 -54.09 28.90 -0.25
N THR A 512 -55.13 28.74 -1.04
CA THR A 512 -55.27 28.11 -2.35
C THR A 512 -54.62 28.92 -3.48
N PRO A 513 -54.21 28.30 -4.60
CA PRO A 513 -53.67 29.03 -5.75
C PRO A 513 -54.73 29.44 -6.76
N ARG A 514 -54.52 30.53 -7.44
CA ARG A 514 -55.18 30.90 -8.73
C ARG A 514 -54.14 31.13 -9.81
N PRO A 515 -54.46 30.78 -11.07
CA PRO A 515 -53.57 30.90 -12.21
C PRO A 515 -53.85 32.19 -12.98
N ILE A 516 -52.87 32.76 -13.66
CA ILE A 516 -53.09 33.70 -14.79
C ILE A 516 -51.93 33.61 -15.79
N HIS A 517 -52.34 33.47 -17.04
CA HIS A 517 -51.73 33.69 -18.34
C HIS A 517 -50.79 34.90 -18.46
N GLN A 518 -49.70 34.82 -19.10
CA GLN A 518 -49.29 35.18 -20.47
C GLN A 518 -47.85 34.83 -20.68
#